data_887789628bb725af66d291b6633bcfc8
#
_entry.id   887789628bb725af66d291b6633bcfc8
#
_cell.length_a   1.000
_cell.length_b   1.000
_cell.length_c   1.000
_cell.angle_alpha   90.00
_cell.angle_beta   90.00
_cell.angle_gamma   90.00
#
_symmetry.space_group_name_H-M   'P 1'
#
loop_
_entity.id
_entity.type
_entity.pdbx_description
1 polymer ?
#
loop_
_entity_poly.entity_id
_entity_poly.type
_entity_poly.pdbx_seq_one_letter_code
_entity_poly.pdbx_strand_id
1 'polypeptide(L)'
;SGTYDYAIEKDLISGMILSLLHENTLTRTTGFEEIGEQGFEHTTFDVIASNIPFGNFRVFDAELWKKGGMYEQATKTIHNYFFVKAMELLNEGGLLAFITSRGIADTPGNKFVREYLVNHADLISAIRLPDMLFMQTSGIEVGSDLLIFQKHTRKAALSQREQLFLQVGREKADATGTMTEYANKLFTIPKTTLATGSRIVQNQYGKYVRKYQWQGNENAMSQYLAALLKLDFGRYFRKSLFMGEGQGSEDLSLIHISEPTRP
;
A
#
# COMPACT_ATOMS: atom_id res chain seq x y z
N SER A 1 -24.71 -13.21 -9.17
CA SER A 1 -23.65 -12.63 -8.32
C SER A 1 -23.16 -11.36 -9.00
N GLY A 2 -23.23 -10.24 -8.33
CA GLY A 2 -22.76 -8.93 -8.80
C GLY A 2 -21.49 -8.54 -8.07
N THR A 3 -20.75 -7.57 -8.63
CA THR A 3 -19.67 -6.87 -7.94
C THR A 3 -20.18 -5.48 -7.61
N TYR A 4 -20.05 -5.07 -6.36
CA TYR A 4 -20.34 -3.71 -5.93
C TYR A 4 -19.05 -2.92 -5.92
N ASP A 5 -18.95 -1.95 -6.81
CA ASP A 5 -17.80 -1.07 -6.91
C ASP A 5 -18.07 0.26 -6.21
N TYR A 6 -17.16 0.64 -5.34
CA TYR A 6 -17.19 1.91 -4.62
C TYR A 6 -15.96 2.74 -4.98
N ALA A 7 -16.12 4.04 -5.06
CA ALA A 7 -15.00 4.96 -5.25
C ALA A 7 -15.10 6.14 -4.29
N ILE A 8 -13.98 6.50 -3.69
CA ILE A 8 -13.83 7.68 -2.85
C ILE A 8 -12.79 8.58 -3.49
N GLU A 9 -13.15 9.82 -3.72
CA GLU A 9 -12.27 10.84 -4.27
C GLU A 9 -12.50 12.15 -3.52
N LYS A 10 -11.44 12.72 -2.97
CA LYS A 10 -11.53 13.94 -2.16
C LYS A 10 -11.67 15.20 -3.02
N ASP A 11 -11.11 15.20 -4.20
CA ASP A 11 -11.24 16.33 -5.14
C ASP A 11 -12.61 16.30 -5.83
N LEU A 12 -13.34 17.42 -5.71
CA LEU A 12 -14.71 17.53 -6.23
C LEU A 12 -14.80 17.27 -7.74
N ILE A 13 -13.86 17.83 -8.52
CA ILE A 13 -13.91 17.75 -9.99
C ILE A 13 -13.55 16.31 -10.40
N SER A 14 -12.51 15.74 -9.81
CA SER A 14 -12.11 14.35 -10.05
C SER A 14 -13.21 13.37 -9.66
N GLY A 15 -13.87 13.58 -8.53
CA GLY A 15 -15.01 12.76 -8.09
C GLY A 15 -16.21 12.85 -9.03
N MET A 16 -16.54 14.04 -9.55
CA MET A 16 -17.59 14.21 -10.55
C MET A 16 -17.24 13.50 -11.87
N ILE A 17 -16.00 13.64 -12.34
CA ILE A 17 -15.54 12.94 -13.56
C ILE A 17 -15.61 11.43 -13.36
N LEU A 18 -15.15 10.92 -12.21
CA LEU A 18 -15.18 9.50 -11.88
C LEU A 18 -16.61 8.94 -11.89
N SER A 19 -17.57 9.67 -11.31
CA SER A 19 -18.98 9.26 -11.30
C SER A 19 -19.61 9.23 -12.70
N LEU A 20 -19.16 10.07 -13.61
CA LEU A 20 -19.62 10.08 -15.01
C LEU A 20 -19.00 8.98 -15.86
N LEU A 21 -17.76 8.59 -15.57
CA LEU A 21 -17.04 7.55 -16.32
C LEU A 21 -17.41 6.13 -15.88
N HIS A 22 -17.85 5.97 -14.64
CA HIS A 22 -18.12 4.66 -14.03
C HIS A 22 -19.54 4.60 -13.47
N GLU A 23 -20.54 4.49 -14.35
CA GLU A 23 -21.98 4.50 -14.00
C GLU A 23 -22.38 3.40 -13.00
N ASN A 24 -21.65 2.28 -12.95
CA ASN A 24 -21.91 1.18 -12.03
C ASN A 24 -21.14 1.28 -10.70
N THR A 25 -20.38 2.36 -10.50
CA THR A 25 -19.58 2.60 -9.30
C THR A 25 -20.26 3.62 -8.41
N LEU A 26 -20.49 3.27 -7.15
CA LEU A 26 -20.98 4.23 -6.16
C LEU A 26 -19.85 5.17 -5.74
N THR A 27 -19.80 6.34 -6.37
CA THR A 27 -18.77 7.35 -6.09
C THR A 27 -19.22 8.28 -4.96
N ARG A 28 -18.29 8.58 -4.03
CA ARG A 28 -18.45 9.60 -2.99
C ARG A 28 -17.32 10.59 -3.08
N THR A 29 -17.65 11.87 -3.11
CA THR A 29 -16.68 12.97 -3.10
C THR A 29 -16.43 13.40 -1.66
N THR A 30 -15.54 12.70 -1.01
CA THR A 30 -15.20 12.89 0.41
C THR A 30 -13.80 12.37 0.71
N GLY A 31 -13.24 12.75 1.86
CA GLY A 31 -12.00 12.16 2.35
C GLY A 31 -12.21 10.76 2.90
N PHE A 32 -11.15 9.96 2.89
CA PHE A 32 -11.19 8.60 3.43
C PHE A 32 -11.51 8.58 4.94
N GLU A 33 -11.20 9.68 5.64
CA GLU A 33 -11.52 9.88 7.05
C GLU A 33 -13.04 9.95 7.33
N GLU A 34 -13.83 10.35 6.35
CA GLU A 34 -15.29 10.56 6.47
C GLU A 34 -16.11 9.35 5.97
N ILE A 35 -15.46 8.24 5.66
CA ILE A 35 -16.13 7.08 5.05
C ILE A 35 -17.32 6.57 5.88
N GLY A 36 -17.22 6.60 7.21
CA GLY A 36 -18.29 6.22 8.12
C GLY A 36 -19.48 7.17 8.09
N GLU A 37 -19.25 8.46 7.86
CA GLU A 37 -20.27 9.52 7.88
C GLU A 37 -21.10 9.56 6.59
N GLN A 38 -20.58 8.99 5.50
CA GLN A 38 -21.16 9.07 4.16
C GLN A 38 -21.99 7.84 3.74
N GLY A 39 -22.53 7.10 4.70
CA GLY A 39 -23.34 5.91 4.44
C GLY A 39 -22.54 4.62 4.25
N PHE A 40 -21.30 4.61 4.71
CA PHE A 40 -20.43 3.43 4.78
C PHE A 40 -20.24 2.92 6.21
N GLU A 41 -21.05 3.37 7.16
CA GLU A 41 -20.87 3.16 8.62
C GLU A 41 -20.73 1.70 9.03
N HIS A 42 -21.34 0.80 8.29
CA HIS A 42 -21.30 -0.64 8.55
C HIS A 42 -20.79 -1.44 7.36
N THR A 43 -20.20 -0.75 6.36
CA THR A 43 -19.73 -1.41 5.15
C THR A 43 -18.28 -1.81 5.33
N THR A 44 -18.02 -3.08 5.11
CA THR A 44 -16.67 -3.65 4.96
C THR A 44 -16.49 -4.11 3.51
N PHE A 45 -15.23 -4.27 3.09
CA PHE A 45 -14.88 -4.52 1.69
C PHE A 45 -14.07 -5.80 1.55
N ASP A 46 -14.22 -6.47 0.42
CA ASP A 46 -13.42 -7.66 0.09
C ASP A 46 -12.10 -7.26 -0.58
N VAL A 47 -12.09 -6.12 -1.27
CA VAL A 47 -10.88 -5.57 -1.86
C VAL A 47 -10.83 -4.06 -1.65
N ILE A 48 -9.71 -3.56 -1.15
CA ILE A 48 -9.42 -2.12 -1.03
C ILE A 48 -8.15 -1.83 -1.81
N ALA A 49 -8.23 -0.96 -2.82
CA ALA A 49 -7.11 -0.59 -3.65
C ALA A 49 -6.92 0.93 -3.69
N SER A 50 -5.67 1.40 -3.64
CA SER A 50 -5.36 2.82 -3.75
C SER A 50 -3.90 3.06 -4.17
N ASN A 51 -3.70 4.16 -4.89
CA ASN A 51 -2.42 4.85 -4.92
C ASN A 51 -2.50 5.96 -3.88
N ILE A 52 -2.03 5.67 -2.65
CA ILE A 52 -2.20 6.59 -1.53
C ILE A 52 -1.32 7.83 -1.69
N PRO A 53 -1.78 9.00 -1.23
CA PRO A 53 -1.04 10.24 -1.38
C PRO A 53 0.35 10.17 -0.75
N PHE A 54 1.34 10.72 -1.44
CA PHE A 54 2.69 10.87 -0.91
C PHE A 54 2.76 12.14 -0.06
N GLY A 55 3.16 12.00 1.18
CA GLY A 55 3.30 13.15 2.06
C GLY A 55 3.52 12.78 3.51
N ASN A 56 3.98 13.75 4.27
CA ASN A 56 4.17 13.61 5.71
C ASN A 56 3.25 14.59 6.43
N PHE A 57 1.95 14.40 6.30
CA PHE A 57 0.96 15.21 6.96
C PHE A 57 0.00 14.35 7.79
N ARG A 58 -0.59 15.00 8.79
CA ARG A 58 -1.53 14.38 9.72
C ARG A 58 -2.93 14.33 9.12
N VAL A 59 -3.65 13.24 9.41
CA VAL A 59 -5.07 13.08 9.12
C VAL A 59 -5.84 13.15 10.43
N PHE A 60 -6.96 13.85 10.45
CA PHE A 60 -7.87 13.83 11.59
C PHE A 60 -8.98 12.82 11.33
N ASP A 61 -8.99 11.75 12.11
CA ASP A 61 -10.04 10.72 12.14
C ASP A 61 -10.46 10.53 13.58
N ALA A 62 -11.68 10.96 13.89
CA ALA A 62 -12.20 10.95 15.26
C ALA A 62 -12.37 9.53 15.83
N GLU A 63 -12.66 8.54 14.97
CA GLU A 63 -12.82 7.14 15.41
C GLU A 63 -11.48 6.52 15.79
N LEU A 64 -10.46 6.65 14.92
CA LEU A 64 -9.12 6.18 15.25
C LEU A 64 -8.52 6.91 16.45
N TRP A 65 -8.80 8.19 16.56
CA TRP A 65 -8.35 8.98 17.71
C TRP A 65 -8.94 8.49 19.04
N LYS A 66 -10.24 8.17 19.06
CA LYS A 66 -10.91 7.61 20.25
C LYS A 66 -10.36 6.26 20.66
N LYS A 67 -9.89 5.44 19.71
CA LYS A 67 -9.22 4.16 20.01
C LYS A 67 -7.88 4.36 20.72
N GLY A 68 -7.22 5.51 20.54
CA GLY A 68 -5.94 5.87 21.16
C GLY A 68 -4.76 4.97 20.75
N GLY A 69 -3.64 5.10 21.46
CA GLY A 69 -2.47 4.23 21.26
C GLY A 69 -1.94 4.18 19.84
N MET A 70 -1.80 3.00 19.28
CA MET A 70 -1.30 2.77 17.92
C MET A 70 -2.19 3.43 16.86
N TYR A 71 -3.51 3.43 17.04
CA TYR A 71 -4.46 4.04 16.11
C TYR A 71 -4.28 5.56 16.03
N GLU A 72 -4.19 6.23 17.17
CA GLU A 72 -3.86 7.66 17.21
C GLU A 72 -2.49 7.95 16.58
N GLN A 73 -1.48 7.13 16.89
CA GLN A 73 -0.15 7.29 16.31
C GLN A 73 -0.18 7.16 14.78
N ALA A 74 -0.99 6.28 14.23
CA ALA A 74 -1.13 6.10 12.78
C ALA A 74 -1.64 7.36 12.08
N THR A 75 -2.49 8.17 12.71
CA THR A 75 -3.02 9.40 12.12
C THR A 75 -1.96 10.51 11.93
N LYS A 76 -0.75 10.34 12.48
CA LYS A 76 0.32 11.35 12.37
C LYS A 76 0.94 11.43 10.97
N THR A 77 0.77 10.37 10.15
CA THR A 77 1.26 10.35 8.76
C THR A 77 0.23 9.69 7.87
N ILE A 78 -0.02 10.26 6.69
CA ILE A 78 -1.10 9.82 5.80
C ILE A 78 -0.96 8.35 5.38
N HIS A 79 0.24 7.89 5.05
CA HIS A 79 0.44 6.50 4.65
C HIS A 79 0.19 5.51 5.78
N ASN A 80 0.58 5.80 7.03
CA ASN A 80 0.27 4.95 8.18
C ASN A 80 -1.24 4.89 8.41
N TYR A 81 -1.89 6.04 8.34
CA TYR A 81 -3.33 6.18 8.49
C TYR A 81 -4.09 5.31 7.48
N PHE A 82 -3.75 5.42 6.18
CA PHE A 82 -4.43 4.66 5.13
C PHE A 82 -4.36 3.16 5.36
N PHE A 83 -3.18 2.64 5.70
CA PHE A 83 -3.02 1.21 5.97
C PHE A 83 -3.85 0.74 7.17
N VAL A 84 -3.86 1.49 8.26
CA VAL A 84 -4.61 1.10 9.47
C VAL A 84 -6.11 1.21 9.24
N LYS A 85 -6.60 2.34 8.69
CA LYS A 85 -8.03 2.52 8.39
C LYS A 85 -8.56 1.48 7.42
N ALA A 86 -7.82 1.23 6.32
CA ALA A 86 -8.22 0.23 5.34
C ALA A 86 -8.26 -1.19 5.94
N MET A 87 -7.29 -1.55 6.78
CA MET A 87 -7.30 -2.86 7.44
C MET A 87 -8.52 -3.04 8.36
N GLU A 88 -8.98 -1.98 9.02
CA GLU A 88 -10.22 -2.02 9.82
C GLU A 88 -11.46 -2.26 8.95
N LEU A 89 -11.53 -1.65 7.76
CA LEU A 89 -12.64 -1.75 6.82
C LEU A 89 -12.62 -3.01 5.94
N LEU A 90 -11.54 -3.79 5.97
CA LEU A 90 -11.41 -4.99 5.15
C LEU A 90 -12.10 -6.19 5.81
N ASN A 91 -12.82 -7.00 5.03
CA ASN A 91 -13.35 -8.28 5.47
C ASN A 91 -12.23 -9.28 5.80
N GLU A 92 -12.48 -10.25 6.67
CA GLU A 92 -11.56 -11.38 6.87
C GLU A 92 -11.33 -12.11 5.53
N GLY A 93 -10.08 -12.37 5.19
CA GLY A 93 -9.70 -12.91 3.88
C GLY A 93 -9.62 -11.89 2.76
N GLY A 94 -10.13 -10.68 2.94
CA GLY A 94 -10.10 -9.61 1.94
C GLY A 94 -8.67 -9.13 1.59
N LEU A 95 -8.55 -8.44 0.46
CA LEU A 95 -7.28 -7.97 -0.10
C LEU A 95 -7.12 -6.45 0.03
N LEU A 96 -5.98 -6.04 0.55
CA LEU A 96 -5.50 -4.65 0.56
C LEU A 96 -4.37 -4.50 -0.45
N ALA A 97 -4.50 -3.61 -1.43
CA ALA A 97 -3.48 -3.38 -2.47
C ALA A 97 -3.15 -1.89 -2.60
N PHE A 98 -2.04 -1.47 -2.02
CA PHE A 98 -1.64 -0.06 -2.01
C PHE A 98 -0.30 0.18 -2.71
N ILE A 99 -0.27 1.23 -3.54
CA ILE A 99 0.97 1.90 -3.93
C ILE A 99 1.21 3.03 -2.93
N THR A 100 2.40 3.06 -2.35
CA THR A 100 2.75 3.99 -1.28
C THR A 100 4.20 4.44 -1.39
N SER A 101 4.54 5.51 -0.69
CA SER A 101 5.95 5.89 -0.51
C SER A 101 6.72 4.80 0.26
N ARG A 102 8.04 4.72 0.08
CA ARG A 102 8.90 3.77 0.83
C ARG A 102 8.85 3.96 2.35
N GLY A 103 8.27 5.06 2.83
CA GLY A 103 8.21 5.38 4.26
C GLY A 103 7.60 4.31 5.13
N ILE A 104 6.57 3.60 4.68
CA ILE A 104 5.97 2.46 5.40
C ILE A 104 7.03 1.38 5.66
N ALA A 105 7.75 0.98 4.64
CA ALA A 105 8.71 -0.10 4.72
C ALA A 105 10.04 0.34 5.37
N ASP A 106 10.61 1.46 4.91
CA ASP A 106 11.99 1.84 5.20
C ASP A 106 12.17 2.66 6.49
N THR A 107 11.15 3.37 6.96
CA THR A 107 11.29 4.23 8.15
C THR A 107 11.26 3.39 9.44
N PRO A 108 12.32 3.44 10.28
CA PRO A 108 12.34 2.69 11.54
C PRO A 108 11.17 3.02 12.46
N GLY A 109 10.77 4.31 12.54
CA GLY A 109 9.65 4.78 13.35
C GLY A 109 8.28 4.20 12.97
N ASN A 110 8.13 3.66 11.74
CA ASN A 110 6.91 3.00 11.27
C ASN A 110 6.86 1.50 11.60
N LYS A 111 7.76 1.00 12.45
CA LYS A 111 7.77 -0.41 12.87
C LYS A 111 6.42 -0.83 13.46
N PHE A 112 5.77 0.02 14.24
CA PHE A 112 4.48 -0.27 14.87
C PHE A 112 3.37 -0.57 13.86
N VAL A 113 3.34 0.16 12.70
CA VAL A 113 2.38 -0.12 11.62
C VAL A 113 2.73 -1.42 10.92
N ARG A 114 4.01 -1.68 10.64
CA ARG A 114 4.44 -2.96 10.05
C ARG A 114 4.06 -4.14 10.96
N GLU A 115 4.27 -4.03 12.27
CA GLU A 115 3.84 -5.03 13.25
C GLU A 115 2.32 -5.22 13.24
N TYR A 116 1.56 -4.14 13.22
CA TYR A 116 0.11 -4.21 13.10
C TYR A 116 -0.31 -4.98 11.84
N LEU A 117 0.23 -4.60 10.67
CA LEU A 117 -0.12 -5.22 9.40
C LEU A 117 0.17 -6.72 9.38
N VAL A 118 1.40 -7.14 9.75
CA VAL A 118 1.76 -8.57 9.69
C VAL A 118 1.10 -9.41 10.78
N ASN A 119 0.60 -8.81 11.84
CA ASN A 119 -0.17 -9.51 12.87
C ASN A 119 -1.66 -9.68 12.50
N HIS A 120 -2.18 -8.87 11.57
CA HIS A 120 -3.58 -8.91 11.15
C HIS A 120 -3.77 -9.38 9.70
N ALA A 121 -2.68 -9.58 8.94
CA ALA A 121 -2.74 -9.97 7.54
C ALA A 121 -1.52 -10.80 7.11
N ASP A 122 -1.69 -11.61 6.08
CA ASP A 122 -0.59 -12.25 5.36
C ASP A 122 -0.04 -11.30 4.31
N LEU A 123 1.29 -11.16 4.22
CA LEU A 123 1.95 -10.37 3.19
C LEU A 123 2.00 -11.15 1.88
N ILE A 124 1.08 -10.84 0.96
CA ILE A 124 0.97 -11.50 -0.33
C ILE A 124 2.07 -11.04 -1.28
N SER A 125 2.22 -9.74 -1.47
CA SER A 125 3.25 -9.18 -2.34
C SER A 125 3.83 -7.89 -1.80
N ALA A 126 5.13 -7.69 -2.02
CA ALA A 126 5.81 -6.43 -1.78
C ALA A 126 6.82 -6.23 -2.91
N ILE A 127 6.58 -5.22 -3.71
CA ILE A 127 7.40 -4.93 -4.90
C ILE A 127 7.83 -3.46 -4.85
N ARG A 128 9.11 -3.24 -4.79
CA ARG A 128 9.72 -1.92 -4.91
C ARG A 128 9.67 -1.47 -6.36
N LEU A 129 9.10 -0.30 -6.60
CA LEU A 129 8.87 0.24 -7.93
C LEU A 129 10.04 1.14 -8.38
N PRO A 130 10.22 1.37 -9.70
CA PRO A 130 11.18 2.32 -10.22
C PRO A 130 10.91 3.74 -9.70
N ASP A 131 11.96 4.48 -9.33
CA ASP A 131 11.82 5.82 -8.74
C ASP A 131 11.17 6.85 -9.68
N MET A 132 11.28 6.65 -10.99
CA MET A 132 10.73 7.57 -12.00
C MET A 132 9.30 7.23 -12.45
N LEU A 133 8.67 6.20 -11.85
CA LEU A 133 7.37 5.72 -12.31
C LEU A 133 6.28 6.80 -12.33
N PHE A 134 6.30 7.72 -11.36
CA PHE A 134 5.32 8.79 -11.22
C PHE A 134 5.81 10.17 -11.68
N MET A 135 6.99 10.26 -12.28
CA MET A 135 7.58 11.53 -12.69
C MET A 135 6.76 12.22 -13.80
N GLN A 136 6.17 11.44 -14.71
CA GLN A 136 5.33 11.98 -15.80
C GLN A 136 3.98 12.51 -15.32
N THR A 137 3.44 11.95 -14.24
CA THR A 137 2.12 12.31 -13.72
C THR A 137 2.16 13.35 -12.59
N SER A 138 3.16 13.28 -11.72
CA SER A 138 3.27 14.16 -10.55
C SER A 138 4.45 15.13 -10.60
N GLY A 139 5.36 14.99 -11.58
CA GLY A 139 6.58 15.79 -11.65
C GLY A 139 7.60 15.49 -10.54
N ILE A 140 7.35 14.50 -9.69
CA ILE A 140 8.16 14.20 -8.51
C ILE A 140 8.79 12.82 -8.66
N GLU A 141 10.11 12.76 -8.45
CA GLU A 141 10.85 11.51 -8.35
C GLU A 141 10.75 10.98 -6.93
N VAL A 142 9.79 10.08 -6.68
CA VAL A 142 9.55 9.47 -5.37
C VAL A 142 9.71 7.97 -5.45
N GLY A 143 10.51 7.42 -4.55
CA GLY A 143 10.60 5.98 -4.36
C GLY A 143 9.29 5.44 -3.78
N SER A 144 8.72 4.43 -4.44
CA SER A 144 7.45 3.83 -4.06
C SER A 144 7.52 2.32 -4.01
N ASP A 145 6.58 1.74 -3.27
CA ASP A 145 6.41 0.30 -3.11
C ASP A 145 4.94 -0.05 -3.38
N LEU A 146 4.71 -1.18 -4.08
CA LEU A 146 3.41 -1.85 -4.15
C LEU A 146 3.38 -2.88 -3.03
N LEU A 147 2.43 -2.74 -2.10
CA LEU A 147 2.23 -3.65 -0.98
C LEU A 147 0.84 -4.26 -1.07
N ILE A 148 0.76 -5.59 -1.01
CA ILE A 148 -0.49 -6.34 -1.05
C ILE A 148 -0.55 -7.25 0.18
N PHE A 149 -1.64 -7.12 0.94
CA PHE A 149 -1.93 -7.92 2.12
C PHE A 149 -3.27 -8.64 1.97
N GLN A 150 -3.40 -9.80 2.58
CA GLN A 150 -4.67 -10.50 2.76
C GLN A 150 -5.00 -10.53 4.25
N LYS A 151 -6.15 -10.00 4.64
CA LYS A 151 -6.56 -9.98 6.06
C LYS A 151 -6.65 -11.40 6.61
N HIS A 152 -5.94 -11.65 7.68
CA HIS A 152 -5.85 -12.96 8.35
C HIS A 152 -5.57 -12.75 9.84
N THR A 153 -6.63 -12.47 10.59
CA THR A 153 -6.52 -12.10 12.02
C THR A 153 -6.18 -13.29 12.93
N ARG A 154 -6.37 -14.52 12.45
CA ARG A 154 -6.16 -15.76 13.21
C ARG A 154 -4.90 -16.54 12.79
N LYS A 155 -3.93 -15.88 12.18
CA LYS A 155 -2.69 -16.57 11.80
C LYS A 155 -1.86 -16.97 13.02
N ALA A 156 -1.24 -18.15 12.96
CA ALA A 156 -0.50 -18.72 14.09
C ALA A 156 0.93 -18.17 14.23
N ALA A 157 1.57 -17.77 13.11
CA ALA A 157 2.96 -17.31 13.10
C ALA A 157 3.26 -16.43 11.89
N LEU A 158 4.30 -15.61 12.00
CA LEU A 158 4.81 -14.81 10.89
C LEU A 158 5.66 -15.67 9.96
N SER A 159 5.46 -15.49 8.65
CA SER A 159 6.34 -16.05 7.63
C SER A 159 7.73 -15.40 7.66
N GLN A 160 8.72 -16.03 7.03
CA GLN A 160 10.05 -15.44 6.89
C GLN A 160 10.03 -14.07 6.19
N ARG A 161 9.18 -13.88 5.17
CA ARG A 161 9.02 -12.59 4.48
C ARG A 161 8.48 -11.50 5.41
N GLU A 162 7.51 -11.82 6.24
CA GLU A 162 6.95 -10.89 7.22
C GLU A 162 7.96 -10.53 8.31
N GLN A 163 8.77 -11.50 8.75
CA GLN A 163 9.87 -11.23 9.67
C GLN A 163 10.91 -10.28 9.05
N LEU A 164 11.22 -10.44 7.76
CA LEU A 164 12.10 -9.51 7.04
C LEU A 164 11.44 -8.13 6.86
N PHE A 165 10.13 -8.07 6.62
CA PHE A 165 9.38 -6.81 6.52
C PHE A 165 9.40 -5.98 7.81
N LEU A 166 9.55 -6.61 8.96
CA LEU A 166 9.72 -5.91 10.24
C LEU A 166 11.13 -5.31 10.41
N GLN A 167 12.11 -5.77 9.63
CA GLN A 167 13.51 -5.42 9.80
C GLN A 167 13.92 -4.30 8.85
N VAL A 168 14.55 -3.26 9.40
CA VAL A 168 15.10 -2.13 8.67
C VAL A 168 16.58 -2.01 8.98
N GLY A 169 17.37 -1.77 7.99
CA GLY A 169 18.81 -1.59 8.14
C GLY A 169 19.37 -0.57 7.14
N ARG A 170 20.68 -0.43 7.13
CA ARG A 170 21.42 0.43 6.20
C ARG A 170 22.49 -0.40 5.53
N GLU A 171 22.88 -0.03 4.33
CA GLU A 171 23.97 -0.65 3.59
C GLU A 171 25.08 0.36 3.31
N LYS A 172 26.29 -0.12 3.05
CA LYS A 172 27.38 0.74 2.62
C LYS A 172 27.12 1.22 1.20
N ALA A 173 27.27 2.52 0.97
CA ALA A 173 27.12 3.12 -0.35
C ALA A 173 28.35 2.82 -1.25
N ASP A 174 29.52 2.78 -0.64
CA ASP A 174 30.81 2.65 -1.32
C ASP A 174 31.89 2.03 -0.42
N ALA A 175 33.10 1.90 -0.97
CA ALA A 175 34.27 1.38 -0.27
C ALA A 175 34.76 2.27 0.91
N THR A 176 34.32 3.53 0.98
CA THR A 176 34.70 4.46 2.06
C THR A 176 33.89 4.22 3.33
N GLY A 177 32.88 3.35 3.27
CA GLY A 177 32.01 3.02 4.41
C GLY A 177 30.87 3.98 4.65
N THR A 178 30.63 4.95 3.75
CA THR A 178 29.45 5.81 3.78
C THR A 178 28.17 4.95 3.75
N MET A 179 27.25 5.27 4.65
CA MET A 179 26.01 4.50 4.80
C MET A 179 24.87 5.13 4.01
N THR A 180 24.07 4.28 3.36
CA THR A 180 22.81 4.70 2.75
C THR A 180 21.76 5.11 3.81
N GLU A 181 20.65 5.67 3.38
CA GLU A 181 19.46 5.76 4.22
C GLU A 181 18.95 4.37 4.63
N TYR A 182 18.04 4.34 5.58
CA TYR A 182 17.40 3.11 5.99
C TYR A 182 16.65 2.46 4.84
N ALA A 183 16.72 1.12 4.76
CA ALA A 183 16.01 0.29 3.80
C ALA A 183 15.48 -0.97 4.47
N ASN A 184 14.31 -1.42 4.06
CA ASN A 184 13.69 -2.61 4.58
C ASN A 184 14.40 -3.87 4.06
N LYS A 185 14.64 -4.82 4.94
CA LYS A 185 15.35 -6.06 4.63
C LYS A 185 14.59 -6.97 3.65
N LEU A 186 13.28 -6.86 3.55
CA LEU A 186 12.49 -7.62 2.59
C LEU A 186 12.95 -7.36 1.15
N PHE A 187 13.33 -6.12 0.81
CA PHE A 187 13.75 -5.77 -0.56
C PHE A 187 15.19 -6.18 -0.90
N THR A 188 15.86 -6.92 -0.03
CA THR A 188 17.15 -7.56 -0.32
C THR A 188 16.97 -8.96 -0.92
N ILE A 189 15.79 -9.57 -0.86
CA ILE A 189 15.53 -10.87 -1.47
C ILE A 189 15.15 -10.74 -2.95
N PRO A 190 15.45 -11.77 -3.78
CA PRO A 190 15.10 -11.75 -5.20
C PRO A 190 13.60 -11.56 -5.45
N LYS A 191 13.25 -10.92 -6.56
CA LYS A 191 11.87 -10.76 -7.05
C LYS A 191 10.97 -9.87 -6.19
N THR A 192 11.55 -9.00 -5.38
CA THR A 192 10.85 -7.96 -4.62
C THR A 192 11.05 -6.57 -5.21
N THR A 193 11.64 -6.47 -6.40
CA THR A 193 11.97 -5.20 -7.04
C THR A 193 11.62 -5.25 -8.52
N LEU A 194 10.87 -4.25 -8.97
CA LEU A 194 10.57 -4.00 -10.38
C LEU A 194 11.65 -3.07 -10.94
N ALA A 195 12.81 -3.61 -11.29
CA ALA A 195 13.92 -2.83 -11.79
C ALA A 195 14.85 -3.66 -12.68
N THR A 196 15.44 -3.02 -13.67
CA THR A 196 16.54 -3.57 -14.49
C THR A 196 17.92 -3.22 -13.92
N GLY A 197 17.96 -2.25 -13.00
CA GLY A 197 19.21 -1.83 -12.33
C GLY A 197 18.93 -0.91 -11.16
N SER A 198 19.98 -0.65 -10.38
CA SER A 198 19.92 0.33 -9.30
C SER A 198 21.27 1.06 -9.18
N ARG A 199 21.23 2.28 -8.66
CA ARG A 199 22.41 3.07 -8.35
C ARG A 199 22.24 3.78 -7.01
N ILE A 200 23.36 4.05 -6.35
CA ILE A 200 23.38 4.87 -5.15
C ILE A 200 23.69 6.31 -5.57
N VAL A 201 22.85 7.23 -5.11
CA VAL A 201 22.97 8.66 -5.39
C VAL A 201 22.81 9.45 -4.10
N GLN A 202 23.34 10.66 -4.07
CA GLN A 202 23.08 11.60 -2.99
C GLN A 202 21.79 12.37 -3.29
N ASN A 203 20.87 12.39 -2.33
CA ASN A 203 19.63 13.15 -2.46
C ASN A 203 19.84 14.64 -2.13
N GLN A 204 18.81 15.46 -2.30
CA GLN A 204 18.83 16.91 -2.02
C GLN A 204 19.20 17.27 -0.57
N TYR A 205 19.13 16.32 0.36
CA TYR A 205 19.49 16.50 1.76
C TYR A 205 20.91 15.99 2.08
N GLY A 206 21.70 15.65 1.05
CA GLY A 206 23.05 15.14 1.21
C GLY A 206 23.16 13.68 1.67
N LYS A 207 22.04 12.94 1.72
CA LYS A 207 22.02 11.53 2.15
C LYS A 207 22.09 10.59 0.96
N TYR A 208 22.81 9.49 1.13
CA TYR A 208 22.91 8.45 0.11
C TYR A 208 21.69 7.55 0.12
N VAL A 209 21.06 7.39 -1.06
CA VAL A 209 19.87 6.56 -1.27
C VAL A 209 20.08 5.65 -2.47
N ARG A 210 19.52 4.45 -2.43
CA ARG A 210 19.45 3.57 -3.59
C ARG A 210 18.25 3.94 -4.44
N LYS A 211 18.48 4.29 -5.71
CA LYS A 211 17.46 4.51 -6.72
C LYS A 211 17.36 3.32 -7.65
N TYR A 212 16.14 2.91 -7.94
CA TYR A 212 15.81 1.80 -8.82
C TYR A 212 15.39 2.33 -10.18
N GLN A 213 15.85 1.69 -11.25
CA GLN A 213 15.63 2.13 -12.61
C GLN A 213 15.05 1.00 -13.46
N TRP A 214 14.18 1.37 -14.38
CA TRP A 214 13.69 0.49 -15.41
C TRP A 214 14.21 0.96 -16.78
N GLN A 215 14.89 0.07 -17.48
CA GLN A 215 15.35 0.28 -18.86
C GLN A 215 14.50 -0.61 -19.77
N GLY A 216 13.55 -0.03 -20.45
CA GLY A 216 12.60 -0.75 -21.30
C GLY A 216 11.31 0.05 -21.48
N ASN A 217 10.42 -0.45 -22.34
CA ASN A 217 9.13 0.18 -22.54
C ASN A 217 8.14 -0.20 -21.41
N GLU A 218 7.03 0.51 -21.34
CA GLU A 218 5.99 0.31 -20.32
C GLU A 218 5.33 -1.07 -20.42
N ASN A 219 5.19 -1.60 -21.63
CA ASN A 219 4.59 -2.92 -21.83
C ASN A 219 5.47 -4.03 -21.20
N ALA A 220 6.77 -3.98 -21.43
CA ALA A 220 7.71 -4.92 -20.82
C ALA A 220 7.72 -4.81 -19.28
N MET A 221 7.62 -3.59 -18.75
CA MET A 221 7.51 -3.34 -17.31
C MET A 221 6.22 -3.94 -16.74
N SER A 222 5.09 -3.72 -17.41
CA SER A 222 3.78 -4.26 -17.02
C SER A 222 3.77 -5.79 -17.04
N GLN A 223 4.34 -6.41 -18.07
CA GLN A 223 4.46 -7.87 -18.17
C GLN A 223 5.33 -8.44 -17.05
N TYR A 224 6.44 -7.78 -16.72
CA TYR A 224 7.31 -8.22 -15.63
C TYR A 224 6.63 -8.08 -14.26
N LEU A 225 5.93 -6.96 -14.02
CA LEU A 225 5.12 -6.77 -12.80
C LEU A 225 4.05 -7.86 -12.69
N ALA A 226 3.32 -8.13 -13.78
CA ALA A 226 2.30 -9.19 -13.79
C ALA A 226 2.90 -10.58 -13.48
N ALA A 227 4.10 -10.87 -13.98
CA ALA A 227 4.79 -12.13 -13.68
C ALA A 227 5.19 -12.22 -12.20
N LEU A 228 5.68 -11.13 -11.60
CA LEU A 228 6.00 -11.08 -10.16
C LEU A 228 4.73 -11.29 -9.31
N LEU A 229 3.65 -10.59 -9.63
CA LEU A 229 2.38 -10.73 -8.93
C LEU A 229 1.81 -12.14 -9.05
N LYS A 230 1.81 -12.72 -10.26
CA LYS A 230 1.35 -14.11 -10.48
C LYS A 230 2.13 -15.10 -9.63
N LEU A 231 3.45 -14.91 -9.51
CA LEU A 231 4.31 -15.76 -8.67
C LEU A 231 3.95 -15.63 -7.19
N ASP A 232 3.78 -14.39 -6.70
CA ASP A 232 3.49 -14.13 -5.29
C ASP A 232 2.08 -14.61 -4.91
N PHE A 233 1.08 -14.32 -5.74
CA PHE A 233 -0.29 -14.82 -5.53
C PHE A 233 -0.34 -16.36 -5.55
N GLY A 234 0.36 -17.02 -6.47
CA GLY A 234 0.43 -18.47 -6.52
C GLY A 234 1.06 -19.12 -5.28
N ARG A 235 1.87 -18.37 -4.52
CA ARG A 235 2.57 -18.88 -3.33
C ARG A 235 1.92 -18.49 -2.01
N TYR A 236 1.35 -17.30 -1.91
CA TYR A 236 1.00 -16.69 -0.62
C TYR A 236 -0.48 -16.39 -0.48
N PHE A 237 -1.23 -16.23 -1.58
CA PHE A 237 -2.67 -15.96 -1.54
C PHE A 237 -3.44 -17.22 -1.13
N ARG A 238 -4.32 -17.07 -0.15
CA ARG A 238 -5.18 -18.14 0.36
C ARG A 238 -6.59 -18.00 -0.21
N LYS A 239 -6.87 -18.71 -1.29
CA LYS A 239 -8.18 -18.66 -1.95
C LYS A 239 -9.32 -19.07 -1.01
N SER A 240 -9.13 -20.10 -0.18
CA SER A 240 -10.13 -20.55 0.79
C SER A 240 -10.47 -19.47 1.82
N LEU A 241 -9.50 -18.69 2.26
CA LEU A 241 -9.72 -17.58 3.18
C LEU A 241 -10.51 -16.43 2.51
N PHE A 242 -10.22 -16.13 1.23
CA PHE A 242 -10.90 -15.10 0.46
C PHE A 242 -12.37 -15.45 0.15
N MET A 243 -12.64 -16.72 -0.15
CA MET A 243 -14.00 -17.19 -0.49
C MET A 243 -14.87 -17.44 0.73
N GLY A 244 -14.32 -17.42 1.95
CA GLY A 244 -14.98 -17.86 3.18
C GLY A 244 -15.21 -19.38 3.23
N GLU A 245 -15.15 -19.97 4.40
CA GLU A 245 -15.57 -21.36 4.58
C GLU A 245 -17.13 -21.40 4.59
N GLY A 246 -17.73 -21.81 3.46
CA GLY A 246 -19.16 -22.06 3.36
C GLY A 246 -20.04 -20.92 2.87
N GLN A 247 -19.50 -19.79 2.43
CA GLN A 247 -20.25 -18.77 1.70
C GLN A 247 -20.30 -19.12 0.22
N GLY A 248 -21.52 -19.51 -0.25
CA GLY A 248 -21.82 -19.53 -1.68
C GLY A 248 -21.66 -18.14 -2.24
N SER A 249 -21.37 -18.02 -3.54
CA SER A 249 -21.08 -16.79 -4.30
C SER A 249 -21.88 -15.57 -3.81
N GLU A 250 -21.42 -14.93 -2.74
CA GLU A 250 -21.90 -13.60 -2.36
C GLU A 250 -21.22 -12.58 -3.25
N ASP A 251 -21.88 -11.46 -3.44
CA ASP A 251 -21.39 -10.38 -4.26
C ASP A 251 -20.11 -9.80 -3.64
N LEU A 252 -19.09 -9.57 -4.46
CA LEU A 252 -17.84 -8.97 -4.01
C LEU A 252 -18.00 -7.46 -3.87
N SER A 253 -17.40 -6.89 -2.84
CA SER A 253 -17.33 -5.45 -2.62
C SER A 253 -15.89 -4.93 -2.80
N LEU A 254 -15.72 -4.05 -3.78
CA LEU A 254 -14.44 -3.40 -4.09
C LEU A 254 -14.55 -1.91 -3.82
N ILE A 255 -13.57 -1.35 -3.13
CA ILE A 255 -13.41 0.10 -3.00
C ILE A 255 -12.08 0.56 -3.56
N HIS A 256 -12.13 1.59 -4.38
CA HIS A 256 -10.98 2.34 -4.85
C HIS A 256 -10.95 3.72 -4.18
N ILE A 257 -9.82 4.07 -3.59
CA ILE A 257 -9.62 5.34 -2.91
C ILE A 257 -8.62 6.15 -3.72
N SER A 258 -9.02 7.34 -4.13
CA SER A 258 -8.16 8.30 -4.80
C SER A 258 -8.17 9.61 -4.01
N GLU A 259 -7.00 10.09 -3.67
CA GLU A 259 -6.83 11.39 -3.05
C GLU A 259 -5.75 12.17 -3.80
N PRO A 260 -5.94 13.51 -3.99
CA PRO A 260 -4.94 14.29 -4.69
C PRO A 260 -3.64 14.30 -3.88
N THR A 261 -2.53 14.04 -4.56
CA THR A 261 -1.20 14.31 -4.03
C THR A 261 -1.09 15.83 -3.84
N ARG A 262 -1.04 16.30 -2.61
CA ARG A 262 -0.75 17.71 -2.36
C ARG A 262 0.70 18.00 -2.75
N PRO A 263 0.96 19.11 -3.46
CA PRO A 263 2.30 19.54 -3.84
C PRO A 263 3.19 19.85 -2.64
#